data_167bb6a29914c27a3f6ab74781b68b0c
#
_entry.id   167bb6a29914c27a3f6ab74781b68b0c
#
_cell.length_a   1.000
_cell.length_b   1.000
_cell.length_c   1.000
_cell.angle_alpha   90.00
_cell.angle_beta   90.00
_cell.angle_gamma   90.00
#
_symmetry.space_group_name_H-M   'P 1'
#
loop_
_entity.id
_entity.type
_entity.pdbx_description
1 polymer ?
#
loop_
_entity_poly.entity_id
_entity_poly.type
_entity_poly.pdbx_seq_one_letter_code
_entity_poly.pdbx_strand_id
1 'polypeptide(L)'
;MSEYFSNFPKILYDIDGTNSTAPEFSTAINLLIRNKLREIVKGDISIYYPYVIPEEIRRPDILSQNVYGDVSFTWTIFLVNNILDPLWQWPMDSRVFESYLTRKYGSVGAAKTTVHHYEYTWQERVEATGTSDPIPAQKLEVDYDTYLGINEDFKEVIYNFEYEETKNEANREISLIQPFYISQVIDEARGLFR
;
A
#
# COMPACT_ATOMS: atom_id res chain seq x y z
N MET A 1 -7.66 -2.07 -22.90
CA MET A 1 -6.66 -1.12 -22.38
C MET A 1 -7.39 -0.19 -21.42
N SER A 2 -6.90 -0.01 -20.22
CA SER A 2 -7.62 0.69 -19.16
C SER A 2 -7.99 2.11 -19.59
N GLU A 3 -9.28 2.42 -19.58
CA GLU A 3 -9.80 3.77 -19.87
C GLU A 3 -9.52 4.77 -18.73
N TYR A 4 -8.78 4.36 -17.69
CA TYR A 4 -8.51 5.20 -16.52
C TYR A 4 -7.96 6.56 -16.90
N PHE A 5 -6.91 6.60 -17.71
CA PHE A 5 -6.27 7.85 -18.13
C PHE A 5 -7.03 8.61 -19.22
N SER A 6 -8.02 8.00 -19.89
CA SER A 6 -8.77 8.64 -20.96
C SER A 6 -9.60 9.84 -20.47
N ASN A 7 -9.97 9.84 -19.19
CA ASN A 7 -10.77 10.88 -18.55
C ASN A 7 -9.92 11.98 -17.90
N PHE A 8 -8.60 11.83 -17.87
CA PHE A 8 -7.71 12.83 -17.29
C PHE A 8 -7.65 14.08 -18.17
N PRO A 9 -7.55 15.30 -17.57
CA PRO A 9 -7.43 16.52 -18.31
C PRO A 9 -6.17 16.51 -19.17
N LYS A 10 -6.30 17.08 -20.36
CA LYS A 10 -5.20 17.21 -21.30
C LYS A 10 -4.56 18.58 -21.15
N ILE A 11 -3.25 18.62 -21.25
CA ILE A 11 -2.45 19.85 -21.25
C ILE A 11 -1.73 19.97 -22.59
N LEU A 12 -1.51 21.19 -23.02
CA LEU A 12 -0.61 21.48 -24.13
C LEU A 12 0.81 21.54 -23.59
N TYR A 13 1.66 20.75 -24.14
CA TYR A 13 3.07 20.66 -23.76
C TYR A 13 3.95 20.94 -24.98
N ASP A 14 4.92 21.83 -24.81
CA ASP A 14 5.94 22.11 -25.80
C ASP A 14 7.06 21.07 -25.70
N ILE A 15 7.20 20.22 -26.71
CA ILE A 15 8.16 19.12 -26.73
C ILE A 15 9.59 19.62 -26.90
N ASP A 16 9.77 20.68 -27.70
CA ASP A 16 11.10 21.19 -28.04
C ASP A 16 11.71 22.13 -26.99
N GLY A 17 10.91 22.50 -25.98
CA GLY A 17 11.37 23.33 -24.88
C GLY A 17 11.78 24.75 -25.30
N THR A 18 12.47 25.43 -24.41
CA THR A 18 12.71 26.87 -24.42
C THR A 18 13.58 27.42 -25.56
N ASN A 19 14.08 26.62 -26.49
CA ASN A 19 15.04 27.05 -27.51
C ASN A 19 14.48 27.14 -28.94
N SER A 20 13.19 26.82 -29.14
CA SER A 20 12.59 26.88 -30.47
C SER A 20 11.97 28.26 -30.70
N THR A 21 12.27 28.89 -31.84
CA THR A 21 11.61 30.10 -32.33
C THR A 21 10.15 29.86 -32.76
N ALA A 22 9.76 28.58 -32.88
CA ALA A 22 8.39 28.15 -33.20
C ALA A 22 8.03 26.97 -32.29
N PRO A 23 7.39 27.21 -31.12
CA PRO A 23 7.02 26.16 -30.20
C PRO A 23 6.04 25.17 -30.84
N GLU A 24 6.38 23.88 -30.78
CA GLU A 24 5.52 22.79 -31.24
C GLU A 24 4.74 22.18 -30.07
N PHE A 25 3.47 22.54 -29.96
CA PHE A 25 2.62 22.05 -28.88
C PHE A 25 2.00 20.70 -29.20
N SER A 26 2.26 19.71 -28.35
CA SER A 26 1.56 18.43 -28.35
C SER A 26 0.59 18.33 -27.19
N THR A 27 -0.50 17.61 -27.41
CA THR A 27 -1.47 17.34 -26.36
C THR A 27 -1.02 16.13 -25.52
N ALA A 28 -0.73 16.35 -24.26
CA ALA A 28 -0.37 15.32 -23.30
C ALA A 28 -1.44 15.13 -22.22
N ILE A 29 -1.57 13.92 -21.70
CA ILE A 29 -2.42 13.65 -20.54
C ILE A 29 -1.72 14.19 -19.29
N ASN A 30 -2.42 14.94 -18.45
CA ASN A 30 -1.86 15.43 -17.19
C ASN A 30 -1.81 14.33 -16.13
N LEU A 31 -0.67 13.64 -16.02
CA LEU A 31 -0.44 12.60 -15.03
C LEU A 31 -0.13 13.12 -13.61
N LEU A 32 0.04 14.44 -13.44
CA LEU A 32 0.30 15.06 -12.14
C LEU A 32 -0.97 15.18 -11.29
N ILE A 33 -2.13 15.04 -11.92
CA ILE A 33 -3.42 15.05 -11.23
C ILE A 33 -3.74 13.64 -10.77
N ARG A 34 -4.06 13.51 -9.48
CA ARG A 34 -4.52 12.27 -8.89
C ARG A 34 -6.03 12.27 -8.75
N ASN A 35 -6.66 11.19 -9.15
CA ASN A 35 -8.06 10.95 -8.85
C ASN A 35 -8.25 10.81 -7.33
N LYS A 36 -9.34 11.35 -6.79
CA LYS A 36 -9.74 11.19 -5.39
C LYS A 36 -11.17 10.70 -5.35
N LEU A 37 -11.44 9.72 -4.50
CA LEU A 37 -12.81 9.38 -4.17
C LEU A 37 -13.45 10.56 -3.43
N ARG A 38 -14.73 10.83 -3.70
CA ARG A 38 -15.47 11.82 -2.93
C ARG A 38 -15.48 11.44 -1.44
N GLU A 39 -15.45 12.43 -0.58
CA GLU A 39 -15.47 12.22 0.87
C GLU A 39 -16.67 11.40 1.34
N ILE A 40 -17.82 11.54 0.67
CA ILE A 40 -19.03 10.76 0.94
C ILE A 40 -18.79 9.28 0.70
N VAL A 41 -18.19 8.91 -0.43
CA VAL A 41 -17.84 7.52 -0.76
C VAL A 41 -16.74 7.00 0.18
N LYS A 42 -15.77 7.85 0.50
CA LYS A 42 -14.64 7.52 1.39
C LYS A 42 -15.08 7.32 2.84
N GLY A 43 -16.12 8.01 3.28
CA GLY A 43 -16.67 7.94 4.66
C GLY A 43 -17.73 6.85 4.86
N ASP A 44 -18.24 6.24 3.79
CA ASP A 44 -19.28 5.20 3.90
C ASP A 44 -18.63 3.81 4.01
N ILE A 45 -18.57 3.32 5.25
CA ILE A 45 -18.02 2.00 5.60
C ILE A 45 -18.76 0.87 4.86
N SER A 46 -20.02 1.07 4.46
CA SER A 46 -20.81 0.04 3.78
C SER A 46 -20.31 -0.26 2.35
N ILE A 47 -19.55 0.66 1.75
CA ILE A 47 -19.00 0.52 0.40
C ILE A 47 -17.76 -0.35 0.37
N TYR A 48 -17.05 -0.44 1.48
CA TYR A 48 -15.78 -1.14 1.60
C TYR A 48 -15.90 -2.41 2.44
N TYR A 49 -15.04 -3.36 2.15
CA TYR A 49 -14.84 -4.52 3.02
C TYR A 49 -13.35 -4.86 3.14
N PRO A 50 -12.91 -5.35 4.32
CA PRO A 50 -11.54 -5.79 4.50
C PRO A 50 -11.29 -7.06 3.68
N TYR A 51 -10.11 -7.14 3.10
CA TYR A 51 -9.69 -8.28 2.30
C TYR A 51 -8.21 -8.59 2.55
N VAL A 52 -7.90 -9.85 2.76
CA VAL A 52 -6.53 -10.31 2.89
C VAL A 52 -6.11 -10.96 1.58
N ILE A 53 -5.07 -10.43 0.94
CA ILE A 53 -4.57 -10.93 -0.34
C ILE A 53 -3.96 -12.33 -0.13
N PRO A 54 -4.50 -13.40 -0.75
CA PRO A 54 -3.89 -14.71 -0.69
C PRO A 54 -2.49 -14.75 -1.33
N GLU A 55 -1.62 -15.66 -0.88
CA GLU A 55 -0.26 -15.78 -1.42
C GLU A 55 -0.20 -16.12 -2.91
N GLU A 56 -1.24 -16.78 -3.42
CA GLU A 56 -1.36 -17.14 -4.84
C GLU A 56 -1.60 -15.92 -5.73
N ILE A 57 -2.15 -14.83 -5.18
CA ILE A 57 -2.44 -13.61 -5.93
C ILE A 57 -1.24 -12.67 -5.91
N ARG A 58 -0.31 -12.88 -6.84
CA ARG A 58 0.92 -12.11 -6.95
C ARG A 58 0.79 -10.76 -7.66
N ARG A 59 -0.35 -10.53 -8.32
CA ARG A 59 -0.56 -9.37 -9.18
C ARG A 59 -1.91 -8.73 -8.93
N PRO A 60 -1.97 -7.40 -8.84
CA PRO A 60 -3.22 -6.67 -8.55
C PRO A 60 -4.27 -6.79 -9.66
N ASP A 61 -3.86 -6.98 -10.93
CA ASP A 61 -4.78 -7.18 -12.04
C ASP A 61 -5.50 -8.54 -11.96
N ILE A 62 -4.83 -9.58 -11.45
CA ILE A 62 -5.45 -10.88 -11.17
C ILE A 62 -6.50 -10.73 -10.06
N LEU A 63 -6.18 -9.97 -9.00
CA LEU A 63 -7.16 -9.68 -7.96
C LEU A 63 -8.38 -8.95 -8.51
N SER A 64 -8.16 -7.92 -9.33
CA SER A 64 -9.23 -7.17 -9.99
C SER A 64 -10.12 -8.08 -10.84
N GLN A 65 -9.52 -8.98 -11.63
CA GLN A 65 -10.26 -9.97 -12.42
C GLN A 65 -11.10 -10.90 -11.55
N ASN A 66 -10.53 -11.38 -10.44
CA ASN A 66 -11.21 -12.33 -9.54
C ASN A 66 -12.39 -11.68 -8.80
N VAL A 67 -12.24 -10.42 -8.37
CA VAL A 67 -13.23 -9.72 -7.54
C VAL A 67 -14.27 -9.00 -8.38
N TYR A 68 -13.84 -8.31 -9.44
CA TYR A 68 -14.70 -7.44 -10.25
C TYR A 68 -15.02 -7.98 -11.63
N GLY A 69 -14.38 -9.07 -12.05
CA GLY A 69 -14.55 -9.66 -13.38
C GLY A 69 -13.83 -8.94 -14.51
N ASP A 70 -13.08 -7.85 -14.21
CA ASP A 70 -12.36 -7.06 -15.21
C ASP A 70 -11.05 -6.50 -14.64
N VAL A 71 -9.96 -6.71 -15.37
CA VAL A 71 -8.62 -6.17 -15.03
C VAL A 71 -8.56 -4.65 -15.09
N SER A 72 -9.46 -4.01 -15.83
CA SER A 72 -9.48 -2.55 -16.00
C SER A 72 -9.77 -1.81 -14.69
N PHE A 73 -10.31 -2.49 -13.67
CA PHE A 73 -10.63 -1.90 -12.37
C PHE A 73 -9.48 -1.96 -11.35
N THR A 74 -8.31 -2.45 -11.74
CA THR A 74 -7.11 -2.50 -10.87
C THR A 74 -6.79 -1.16 -10.21
N TRP A 75 -7.01 -0.04 -10.91
CA TRP A 75 -6.77 1.29 -10.38
C TRP A 75 -7.65 1.64 -9.16
N THR A 76 -8.83 1.05 -9.03
CA THR A 76 -9.70 1.28 -7.87
C THR A 76 -9.11 0.67 -6.61
N ILE A 77 -8.44 -0.49 -6.73
CA ILE A 77 -7.71 -1.13 -5.63
C ILE A 77 -6.59 -0.21 -5.15
N PHE A 78 -5.80 0.34 -6.07
CA PHE A 78 -4.72 1.27 -5.74
C PHE A 78 -5.23 2.56 -5.12
N LEU A 79 -6.34 3.09 -5.64
CA LEU A 79 -6.92 4.34 -5.16
C LEU A 79 -7.44 4.22 -3.71
N VAL A 80 -8.18 3.15 -3.41
CA VAL A 80 -8.76 2.90 -2.07
C VAL A 80 -7.67 2.71 -1.03
N ASN A 81 -6.64 1.94 -1.36
CA ASN A 81 -5.56 1.60 -0.43
C ASN A 81 -4.38 2.58 -0.46
N ASN A 82 -4.52 3.68 -1.21
CA ASN A 82 -3.46 4.68 -1.36
C ASN A 82 -2.12 4.11 -1.85
N ILE A 83 -2.18 3.06 -2.67
CA ILE A 83 -1.00 2.44 -3.29
C ILE A 83 -0.50 3.35 -4.41
N LEU A 84 0.67 3.92 -4.24
CA LEU A 84 1.33 4.81 -5.21
C LEU A 84 2.36 4.07 -6.06
N ASP A 85 3.05 3.15 -5.44
CA ASP A 85 4.05 2.31 -6.08
C ASP A 85 3.73 0.82 -5.86
N PRO A 86 3.03 0.19 -6.82
CA PRO A 86 2.65 -1.22 -6.71
C PRO A 86 3.84 -2.19 -6.63
N LEU A 87 5.04 -1.76 -7.04
CA LEU A 87 6.22 -2.62 -6.97
C LEU A 87 6.69 -2.85 -5.52
N TRP A 88 6.44 -1.87 -4.63
CA TRP A 88 6.91 -1.91 -3.25
C TRP A 88 5.79 -1.96 -2.21
N GLN A 89 4.58 -1.59 -2.60
CA GLN A 89 3.41 -1.56 -1.73
C GLN A 89 2.44 -2.72 -1.98
N TRP A 90 2.72 -3.57 -2.99
CA TRP A 90 2.02 -4.84 -3.18
C TRP A 90 2.77 -5.96 -2.45
N PRO A 91 2.09 -6.91 -1.81
CA PRO A 91 2.77 -8.00 -1.08
C PRO A 91 3.63 -8.84 -2.03
N MET A 92 4.86 -9.05 -1.63
CA MET A 92 5.82 -9.84 -2.37
C MET A 92 5.64 -11.33 -2.05
N ASP A 93 5.76 -12.18 -3.05
CA ASP A 93 5.93 -13.61 -2.80
C ASP A 93 7.32 -13.91 -2.21
N SER A 94 7.51 -15.09 -1.61
CA SER A 94 8.74 -15.49 -0.94
C SER A 94 9.99 -15.28 -1.81
N ARG A 95 9.92 -15.63 -3.09
CA ARG A 95 11.05 -15.51 -4.02
C ARG A 95 11.42 -14.06 -4.32
N VAL A 96 10.39 -13.22 -4.54
CA VAL A 96 10.60 -11.78 -4.79
C VAL A 96 11.11 -11.11 -3.52
N PHE A 97 10.57 -11.49 -2.35
CA PHE A 97 10.99 -11.00 -1.06
C PHE A 97 12.46 -11.33 -0.74
N GLU A 98 12.91 -12.57 -0.96
CA GLU A 98 14.32 -12.94 -0.82
C GLU A 98 15.24 -12.15 -1.76
N SER A 99 14.81 -11.92 -3.00
CA SER A 99 15.55 -11.10 -3.97
C SER A 99 15.63 -9.64 -3.53
N TYR A 100 14.56 -9.11 -2.96
CA TYR A 100 14.50 -7.78 -2.37
C TYR A 100 15.48 -7.64 -1.20
N LEU A 101 15.45 -8.58 -0.23
CA LEU A 101 16.37 -8.59 0.91
C LEU A 101 17.82 -8.67 0.47
N THR A 102 18.12 -9.54 -0.50
CA THR A 102 19.47 -9.67 -1.05
C THR A 102 19.96 -8.39 -1.67
N ARG A 103 19.11 -7.67 -2.41
CA ARG A 103 19.46 -6.39 -3.02
C ARG A 103 19.66 -5.28 -1.97
N LYS A 104 18.83 -5.26 -0.92
CA LYS A 104 18.85 -4.20 0.08
C LYS A 104 19.95 -4.39 1.14
N TYR A 105 20.16 -5.64 1.57
CA TYR A 105 21.04 -5.96 2.71
C TYR A 105 22.26 -6.82 2.32
N GLY A 106 22.44 -7.12 1.03
CA GLY A 106 23.52 -7.93 0.51
C GLY A 106 23.26 -9.45 0.56
N SER A 107 22.51 -9.94 1.54
CA SER A 107 22.04 -11.33 1.62
C SER A 107 20.89 -11.45 2.61
N VAL A 108 20.11 -12.54 2.48
CA VAL A 108 19.06 -12.87 3.45
C VAL A 108 19.66 -13.16 4.83
N GLY A 109 20.86 -13.77 4.87
CA GLY A 109 21.59 -14.01 6.13
C GLY A 109 21.97 -12.71 6.83
N ALA A 110 22.45 -11.72 6.10
CA ALA A 110 22.76 -10.41 6.66
C ALA A 110 21.51 -9.72 7.21
N ALA A 111 20.37 -9.80 6.50
CA ALA A 111 19.12 -9.25 6.99
C ALA A 111 18.67 -9.89 8.32
N LYS A 112 18.91 -11.19 8.51
CA LYS A 112 18.55 -11.93 9.74
C LYS A 112 19.45 -11.67 10.93
N THR A 113 20.64 -11.13 10.70
CA THR A 113 21.66 -10.91 11.78
C THR A 113 21.89 -9.44 12.09
N THR A 114 21.45 -8.52 11.22
CA THR A 114 21.62 -7.08 11.44
C THR A 114 20.38 -6.50 12.09
N VAL A 115 20.58 -5.85 13.22
CA VAL A 115 19.52 -5.20 14.00
C VAL A 115 18.96 -4.02 13.22
N HIS A 116 17.62 -3.95 13.15
CA HIS A 116 16.90 -2.80 12.62
C HIS A 116 16.67 -1.76 13.72
N HIS A 117 16.04 -2.17 14.82
CA HIS A 117 15.77 -1.32 15.97
C HIS A 117 15.51 -2.17 17.23
N TYR A 118 15.35 -1.49 18.36
CA TYR A 118 15.01 -2.10 19.65
C TYR A 118 13.62 -1.66 20.06
N GLU A 119 12.85 -2.59 20.64
CA GLU A 119 11.50 -2.34 21.11
C GLU A 119 11.37 -2.56 22.62
N TYR A 120 10.55 -1.73 23.23
CA TYR A 120 10.09 -1.84 24.62
C TYR A 120 8.57 -2.05 24.64
N THR A 121 8.13 -3.15 25.23
CA THR A 121 6.71 -3.41 25.50
C THR A 121 6.32 -2.73 26.82
N TRP A 122 5.72 -1.56 26.73
CA TRP A 122 5.30 -0.81 27.92
C TRP A 122 3.93 -1.26 28.45
N GLN A 123 3.13 -1.92 27.63
CA GLN A 123 1.86 -2.53 28.00
C GLN A 123 1.74 -3.89 27.33
N GLU A 124 1.57 -4.94 28.13
CA GLU A 124 1.33 -6.29 27.61
C GLU A 124 -0.05 -6.39 26.97
N ARG A 125 -0.21 -7.39 26.12
CA ARG A 125 -1.50 -7.74 25.54
C ARG A 125 -2.48 -8.11 26.64
N VAL A 126 -3.66 -7.51 26.62
CA VAL A 126 -4.79 -7.88 27.48
C VAL A 126 -5.75 -8.73 26.65
N GLU A 127 -6.01 -9.95 27.10
CA GLU A 127 -6.94 -10.85 26.42
C GLU A 127 -8.39 -10.36 26.56
N ALA A 128 -9.21 -10.71 25.56
CA ALA A 128 -10.64 -10.40 25.57
C ALA A 128 -11.31 -11.02 26.82
N THR A 129 -12.10 -10.22 27.50
CA THR A 129 -13.04 -10.68 28.54
C THR A 129 -14.46 -10.62 27.98
N GLY A 130 -15.42 -11.31 28.59
CA GLY A 130 -16.80 -11.35 28.08
C GLY A 130 -17.49 -9.98 27.89
N THR A 131 -16.85 -8.88 28.33
CA THR A 131 -17.37 -7.50 28.27
C THR A 131 -16.44 -6.51 27.57
N SER A 132 -15.22 -6.92 27.18
CA SER A 132 -14.24 -6.04 26.52
C SER A 132 -13.49 -6.75 25.40
N ASP A 133 -13.21 -6.02 24.32
CA ASP A 133 -12.35 -6.48 23.25
C ASP A 133 -10.90 -6.61 23.71
N PRO A 134 -10.08 -7.45 23.05
CA PRO A 134 -8.68 -7.59 23.39
C PRO A 134 -7.92 -6.30 23.10
N ILE A 135 -7.03 -5.92 24.01
CA ILE A 135 -6.13 -4.78 23.80
C ILE A 135 -4.78 -5.34 23.34
N PRO A 136 -4.28 -5.00 22.14
CA PRO A 136 -2.99 -5.46 21.69
C PRO A 136 -1.87 -4.91 22.56
N ALA A 137 -0.74 -5.64 22.62
CA ALA A 137 0.47 -5.14 23.26
C ALA A 137 0.89 -3.81 22.63
N GLN A 138 1.33 -2.87 23.46
CA GLN A 138 1.83 -1.60 22.98
C GLN A 138 3.34 -1.55 23.13
N LYS A 139 4.02 -1.30 22.01
CA LYS A 139 5.46 -1.29 21.89
C LYS A 139 5.94 0.09 21.50
N LEU A 140 7.12 0.44 21.94
CA LEU A 140 7.80 1.69 21.64
C LEU A 140 9.21 1.40 21.14
N GLU A 141 9.60 2.03 20.05
CA GLU A 141 10.98 1.99 19.55
C GLU A 141 11.87 2.81 20.50
N VAL A 142 12.97 2.21 20.92
CA VAL A 142 13.95 2.81 21.85
C VAL A 142 15.36 2.72 21.30
N ASP A 143 16.23 3.61 21.77
CA ASP A 143 17.65 3.58 21.50
C ASP A 143 18.36 2.46 22.29
N TYR A 144 19.60 2.13 21.87
CA TYR A 144 20.35 1.03 22.47
C TYR A 144 20.65 1.24 23.96
N ASP A 145 20.94 2.47 24.37
CA ASP A 145 21.27 2.78 25.78
C ASP A 145 20.03 2.59 26.68
N THR A 146 18.88 3.02 26.22
CA THR A 146 17.59 2.79 26.90
C THR A 146 17.25 1.30 26.94
N TYR A 147 17.46 0.58 25.82
CA TYR A 147 17.22 -0.86 25.72
C TYR A 147 18.03 -1.66 26.77
N LEU A 148 19.30 -1.28 27.04
CA LEU A 148 20.12 -1.95 28.07
C LEU A 148 19.56 -1.82 29.49
N GLY A 149 18.82 -0.74 29.77
CA GLY A 149 18.18 -0.50 31.07
C GLY A 149 16.85 -1.17 31.28
N ILE A 150 16.24 -1.75 30.24
CA ILE A 150 14.94 -2.39 30.28
C ILE A 150 15.07 -3.86 30.71
N ASN A 151 14.09 -4.34 31.50
CA ASN A 151 14.02 -5.75 31.89
C ASN A 151 13.86 -6.65 30.65
N GLU A 152 14.51 -7.82 30.65
CA GLU A 152 14.50 -8.81 29.54
C GLU A 152 13.08 -9.20 29.10
N ASP A 153 12.13 -9.27 30.03
CA ASP A 153 10.74 -9.68 29.75
C ASP A 153 9.96 -8.67 28.90
N PHE A 154 10.42 -7.42 28.84
CA PHE A 154 9.72 -6.31 28.15
C PHE A 154 10.50 -5.72 26.99
N LYS A 155 11.63 -6.30 26.61
CA LYS A 155 12.43 -5.79 25.51
C LYS A 155 12.60 -6.81 24.40
N GLU A 156 12.68 -6.31 23.19
CA GLU A 156 12.85 -7.13 21.99
C GLU A 156 13.82 -6.49 21.03
N VAL A 157 14.58 -7.31 20.33
CA VAL A 157 15.47 -6.88 19.24
C VAL A 157 14.80 -7.24 17.94
N ILE A 158 14.50 -6.26 17.11
CA ILE A 158 13.92 -6.49 15.79
C ILE A 158 15.02 -6.47 14.74
N TYR A 159 15.16 -7.55 14.00
CA TYR A 159 16.12 -7.65 12.91
C TYR A 159 15.53 -7.15 11.60
N ASN A 160 16.40 -6.78 10.66
CA ASN A 160 15.95 -6.27 9.36
C ASN A 160 15.00 -7.23 8.63
N PHE A 161 15.23 -8.54 8.74
CA PHE A 161 14.36 -9.56 8.14
C PHE A 161 12.93 -9.48 8.71
N GLU A 162 12.80 -9.48 10.02
CA GLU A 162 11.50 -9.46 10.73
C GLU A 162 10.74 -8.17 10.44
N TYR A 163 11.44 -7.05 10.43
CA TYR A 163 10.86 -5.76 10.06
C TYR A 163 10.27 -5.76 8.65
N GLU A 164 11.06 -6.22 7.67
CA GLU A 164 10.61 -6.25 6.27
C GLU A 164 9.51 -7.29 6.04
N GLU A 165 9.57 -8.44 6.74
CA GLU A 165 8.53 -9.47 6.69
C GLU A 165 7.21 -8.93 7.24
N THR A 166 7.22 -8.31 8.41
CA THR A 166 6.03 -7.67 9.01
C THR A 166 5.43 -6.62 8.08
N LYS A 167 6.28 -5.80 7.46
CA LYS A 167 5.84 -4.81 6.49
C LYS A 167 5.24 -5.43 5.24
N ASN A 168 5.82 -6.52 4.74
CA ASN A 168 5.30 -7.24 3.58
C ASN A 168 3.96 -7.92 3.89
N GLU A 169 3.80 -8.50 5.08
CA GLU A 169 2.53 -9.08 5.50
C GLU A 169 1.44 -8.03 5.74
N ALA A 170 1.80 -6.86 6.29
CA ALA A 170 0.86 -5.75 6.42
C ALA A 170 0.31 -5.26 5.06
N ASN A 171 1.11 -5.35 3.99
CA ASN A 171 0.64 -5.03 2.64
C ASN A 171 -0.43 -6.01 2.10
N ARG A 172 -0.66 -7.16 2.75
CA ARG A 172 -1.74 -8.10 2.39
C ARG A 172 -3.10 -7.65 2.86
N GLU A 173 -3.14 -6.84 3.91
CA GLU A 173 -4.37 -6.32 4.47
C GLU A 173 -4.82 -5.08 3.70
N ILE A 174 -5.82 -5.24 2.85
CA ILE A 174 -6.36 -4.16 2.01
C ILE A 174 -7.86 -4.01 2.21
N SER A 175 -8.37 -2.88 1.76
CA SER A 175 -9.79 -2.65 1.61
C SER A 175 -10.19 -2.73 0.14
N LEU A 176 -11.28 -3.40 -0.15
CA LEU A 176 -11.86 -3.47 -1.49
C LEU A 176 -13.23 -2.80 -1.52
N ILE A 177 -13.59 -2.23 -2.66
CA ILE A 177 -14.94 -1.75 -2.93
C ILE A 177 -15.82 -2.98 -3.15
N GLN A 178 -17.01 -3.00 -2.56
CA GLN A 178 -17.96 -4.05 -2.85
C GLN A 178 -18.31 -4.06 -4.36
N PRO A 179 -18.32 -5.22 -5.03
CA PRO A 179 -18.54 -5.31 -6.47
C PRO A 179 -19.81 -4.60 -6.95
N PHE A 180 -20.84 -4.56 -6.11
CA PHE A 180 -22.10 -3.88 -6.40
C PHE A 180 -21.92 -2.37 -6.64
N TYR A 181 -20.98 -1.72 -5.94
CA TYR A 181 -20.76 -0.27 -6.03
C TYR A 181 -19.68 0.12 -7.05
N ILE A 182 -18.99 -0.83 -7.68
CA ILE A 182 -17.85 -0.53 -8.56
C ILE A 182 -18.25 0.39 -9.73
N SER A 183 -19.41 0.15 -10.36
CA SER A 183 -19.91 0.96 -11.46
C SER A 183 -20.17 2.41 -11.05
N GLN A 184 -20.77 2.61 -9.87
CA GLN A 184 -21.02 3.95 -9.33
C GLN A 184 -19.71 4.70 -9.09
N VAL A 185 -18.71 4.04 -8.49
CA VAL A 185 -17.39 4.65 -8.24
C VAL A 185 -16.69 5.05 -9.54
N ILE A 186 -16.82 4.23 -10.59
CA ILE A 186 -16.26 4.54 -11.91
C ILE A 186 -16.94 5.77 -12.52
N ASP A 187 -18.26 5.83 -12.45
CA ASP A 187 -19.01 6.97 -13.01
C ASP A 187 -18.73 8.27 -12.26
N GLU A 188 -18.54 8.21 -10.94
CA GLU A 188 -18.09 9.36 -10.16
C GLU A 188 -16.67 9.78 -10.54
N ALA A 189 -15.75 8.83 -10.69
CA ALA A 189 -14.38 9.13 -11.12
C ALA A 189 -14.34 9.78 -12.50
N ARG A 190 -15.18 9.35 -13.44
CA ARG A 190 -15.35 9.98 -14.75
C ARG A 190 -15.90 11.41 -14.66
N GLY A 191 -16.76 11.67 -13.69
CA GLY A 191 -17.37 12.98 -13.45
C GLY A 191 -16.42 14.02 -12.86
N LEU A 192 -15.34 13.60 -12.19
CA LEU A 192 -14.39 14.50 -11.52
C LEU A 192 -13.57 15.39 -12.47
N PHE A 193 -13.46 15.00 -13.73
CA PHE A 193 -12.64 15.68 -14.75
C PHE A 193 -13.48 16.31 -15.88
N ARG A 194 -14.78 16.41 -15.69
CA ARG A 194 -15.69 17.09 -16.63
C ARG A 194 -15.95 18.52 -16.25
#